data_9a4ed82b01e80e5f1136901a2d2aed43
#
_entry.id   9a4ed82b01e80e5f1136901a2d2aed43
#
_cell.length_a   1.000
_cell.length_b   1.000
_cell.length_c   1.000
_cell.angle_alpha   90.00
_cell.angle_beta   90.00
_cell.angle_gamma   90.00
#
_symmetry.space_group_name_H-M   'P 1'
#
loop_
_entity.id
_entity.type
_entity.pdbx_description
1 polymer ?
#
loop_
_entity_poly.entity_id
_entity_poly.type
_entity_poly.pdbx_seq_one_letter_code
_entity_poly.pdbx_strand_id
1 'polypeptide(L)'
;MAEARVRPLAAGEVETAVEWAAREGWNPGLADAAAFRAQDGEGFLGLFLAGELAATLSAVRYAGGFGLGFGFLGFYICRPDLRGRGLGLALWRAGLARLDGLTAGLDGVVAQQANYAACGFVLAHRNIRYGGRARPAGVDDPRVVAPGPELLARVAACDEAHFGFPRPAFLARWLHPPGGAVRVLVENGAVTGYGVARRCREGFKIGPLFAAAPGDARALLAALAPAAGTESLYLDVPEPNAEARALAEEAGLAPVFETARMYRGPAPRLPLARIFGITSFELG
;
A
#
# COMPACT_ATOMS: atom_id res chain seq x y z
N MET A 1 -7.16 37.19 -3.06
CA MET A 1 -7.22 35.73 -3.18
C MET A 1 -7.02 35.15 -1.79
N ALA A 2 -7.80 34.14 -1.38
CA ALA A 2 -7.59 33.49 -0.09
C ALA A 2 -6.17 32.90 -0.04
N GLU A 3 -5.46 33.11 1.07
CA GLU A 3 -4.10 32.63 1.26
C GLU A 3 -4.08 31.08 1.26
N ALA A 4 -3.28 30.48 0.41
CA ALA A 4 -3.07 29.04 0.35
C ALA A 4 -1.92 28.66 1.29
N ARG A 5 -2.18 27.74 2.24
CA ARG A 5 -1.18 27.27 3.19
C ARG A 5 -1.02 25.75 3.11
N VAL A 6 0.22 25.29 3.03
CA VAL A 6 0.56 23.86 3.14
C VAL A 6 1.09 23.58 4.55
N ARG A 7 0.56 22.52 5.18
CA ARG A 7 1.02 22.01 6.47
C ARG A 7 0.77 20.51 6.62
N PRO A 8 1.43 19.84 7.57
CA PRO A 8 1.05 18.48 7.97
C PRO A 8 -0.41 18.41 8.43
N LEU A 9 -1.05 17.27 8.10
CA LEU A 9 -2.42 16.95 8.52
C LEU A 9 -2.44 16.45 9.96
N ALA A 10 -3.41 16.92 10.74
CA ALA A 10 -3.75 16.32 12.03
C ALA A 10 -4.36 14.92 11.84
N ALA A 11 -4.46 14.13 12.92
CA ALA A 11 -4.96 12.76 12.84
C ALA A 11 -6.32 12.63 12.14
N GLY A 12 -7.32 13.42 12.55
CA GLY A 12 -8.64 13.40 11.92
C GLY A 12 -8.65 13.90 10.47
N GLU A 13 -7.68 14.73 10.08
CA GLU A 13 -7.54 15.19 8.70
C GLU A 13 -6.91 14.10 7.80
N VAL A 14 -6.09 13.20 8.36
CA VAL A 14 -5.61 12.00 7.65
C VAL A 14 -6.77 11.04 7.38
N GLU A 15 -7.70 10.89 8.33
CA GLU A 15 -8.94 10.13 8.12
C GLU A 15 -9.77 10.75 6.98
N THR A 16 -9.81 12.08 6.90
CA THR A 16 -10.46 12.78 5.77
C THR A 16 -9.77 12.47 4.43
N ALA A 17 -8.43 12.40 4.39
CA ALA A 17 -7.69 12.01 3.18
C ALA A 17 -8.02 10.58 2.75
N VAL A 18 -8.13 9.65 3.69
CA VAL A 18 -8.56 8.26 3.43
C VAL A 18 -10.02 8.22 2.93
N GLU A 19 -10.90 9.05 3.49
CA GLU A 19 -12.28 9.18 3.02
C GLU A 19 -12.33 9.72 1.57
N TRP A 20 -11.49 10.68 1.23
CA TRP A 20 -11.40 11.18 -0.15
C TRP A 20 -10.91 10.10 -1.11
N ALA A 21 -9.92 9.29 -0.70
CA ALA A 21 -9.47 8.14 -1.49
C ALA A 21 -10.60 7.13 -1.74
N ALA A 22 -11.45 6.90 -0.74
CA ALA A 22 -12.64 6.06 -0.91
C ALA A 22 -13.60 6.63 -1.96
N ARG A 23 -13.82 7.96 -1.97
CA ARG A 23 -14.67 8.64 -2.97
C ARG A 23 -14.08 8.61 -4.38
N GLU A 24 -12.76 8.55 -4.52
CA GLU A 24 -12.07 8.33 -5.82
C GLU A 24 -12.13 6.84 -6.26
N GLY A 25 -12.78 5.96 -5.50
CA GLY A 25 -12.91 4.53 -5.82
C GLY A 25 -11.70 3.67 -5.47
N TRP A 26 -10.75 4.18 -4.66
CA TRP A 26 -9.52 3.43 -4.34
C TRP A 26 -9.71 2.34 -3.29
N ASN A 27 -10.87 2.31 -2.65
CA ASN A 27 -11.27 1.30 -1.65
C ASN A 27 -10.22 1.08 -0.54
N PRO A 28 -9.85 2.10 0.25
CA PRO A 28 -8.91 1.94 1.37
C PRO A 28 -9.51 1.08 2.48
N GLY A 29 -8.65 0.50 3.31
CA GLY A 29 -9.08 -0.19 4.53
C GLY A 29 -9.63 0.78 5.56
N LEU A 30 -10.64 0.34 6.31
CA LEU A 30 -11.35 1.16 7.30
C LEU A 30 -10.43 1.66 8.43
N ALA A 31 -9.36 0.93 8.75
CA ALA A 31 -8.42 1.26 9.83
C ALA A 31 -7.03 1.70 9.32
N ASP A 32 -6.86 1.92 8.01
CA ASP A 32 -5.56 2.17 7.38
C ASP A 32 -4.91 3.47 7.87
N ALA A 33 -5.69 4.53 8.11
CA ALA A 33 -5.22 5.85 8.52
C ALA A 33 -4.27 5.81 9.73
N ALA A 34 -4.59 5.01 10.73
CA ALA A 34 -3.79 4.91 11.95
C ALA A 34 -2.42 4.26 11.71
N ALA A 35 -2.36 3.23 10.86
CA ALA A 35 -1.11 2.56 10.49
C ALA A 35 -0.27 3.47 9.57
N PHE A 36 -0.89 4.10 8.61
CA PHE A 36 -0.24 5.02 7.68
C PHE A 36 0.43 6.18 8.40
N ARG A 37 -0.32 6.83 9.31
CA ARG A 37 0.21 7.91 10.12
C ARG A 37 1.32 7.47 11.08
N ALA A 38 1.28 6.23 11.58
CA ALA A 38 2.32 5.69 12.45
C ALA A 38 3.68 5.57 11.75
N GLN A 39 3.71 5.38 10.42
CA GLN A 39 4.95 5.34 9.65
C GLN A 39 5.67 6.69 9.66
N ASP A 40 4.93 7.77 9.36
CA ASP A 40 5.48 9.12 9.30
C ASP A 40 4.36 10.12 9.56
N GLY A 41 4.21 10.55 10.81
CA GLY A 41 3.11 11.41 11.24
C GLY A 41 3.08 12.80 10.58
N GLU A 42 4.20 13.27 10.06
CA GLU A 42 4.33 14.54 9.35
C GLU A 42 4.34 14.37 7.83
N GLY A 43 4.36 13.13 7.34
CA GLY A 43 4.37 12.79 5.92
C GLY A 43 3.06 13.08 5.20
N PHE A 44 1.97 13.29 5.92
CA PHE A 44 0.66 13.60 5.35
C PHE A 44 0.47 15.11 5.28
N LEU A 45 0.44 15.68 4.07
CA LEU A 45 0.35 17.11 3.82
C LEU A 45 -1.04 17.48 3.33
N GLY A 46 -1.56 18.62 3.82
CA GLY A 46 -2.76 19.26 3.32
C GLY A 46 -2.47 20.67 2.80
N LEU A 47 -3.13 21.04 1.70
CA LEU A 47 -3.22 22.41 1.26
C LEU A 47 -4.56 22.98 1.71
N PHE A 48 -4.51 24.09 2.41
CA PHE A 48 -5.68 24.78 2.98
C PHE A 48 -5.93 26.11 2.27
N LEU A 49 -7.20 26.41 2.00
CA LEU A 49 -7.66 27.71 1.50
C LEU A 49 -8.65 28.29 2.50
N ALA A 50 -8.38 29.48 3.01
CA ALA A 50 -9.23 30.13 4.03
C ALA A 50 -9.52 29.20 5.24
N GLY A 51 -8.58 28.36 5.62
CA GLY A 51 -8.73 27.39 6.71
C GLY A 51 -9.35 26.04 6.32
N GLU A 52 -9.91 25.92 5.12
CA GLU A 52 -10.56 24.70 4.63
C GLU A 52 -9.59 23.81 3.85
N LEU A 53 -9.61 22.50 4.09
CA LEU A 53 -8.79 21.51 3.37
C LEU A 53 -9.21 21.46 1.89
N ALA A 54 -8.29 21.75 0.98
CA ALA A 54 -8.50 21.85 -0.47
C ALA A 54 -7.84 20.71 -1.25
N ALA A 55 -6.68 20.20 -0.78
CA ALA A 55 -5.98 19.08 -1.39
C ALA A 55 -5.16 18.32 -0.33
N THR A 56 -4.95 17.02 -0.58
CA THR A 56 -4.14 16.14 0.25
C THR A 56 -3.02 15.51 -0.57
N LEU A 57 -1.91 15.15 0.09
CA LEU A 57 -0.80 14.37 -0.45
C LEU A 57 -0.08 13.68 0.71
N SER A 58 0.23 12.40 0.60
CA SER A 58 1.24 11.80 1.48
C SER A 58 2.62 11.83 0.81
N ALA A 59 3.65 12.17 1.57
CA ALA A 59 5.06 12.12 1.21
C ALA A 59 5.81 11.46 2.36
N VAL A 60 5.58 10.16 2.53
CA VAL A 60 6.03 9.35 3.66
C VAL A 60 7.48 8.95 3.46
N ARG A 61 8.29 9.02 4.52
CA ARG A 61 9.69 8.63 4.54
C ARG A 61 9.89 7.28 5.20
N TYR A 62 10.83 6.51 4.64
CA TYR A 62 11.34 5.28 5.20
C TYR A 62 12.83 5.44 5.48
N ALA A 63 13.25 5.26 6.72
CA ALA A 63 14.65 5.34 7.12
C ALA A 63 15.32 3.98 6.94
N GLY A 64 16.64 3.98 6.66
CA GLY A 64 17.40 2.75 6.46
C GLY A 64 17.15 2.08 5.10
N GLY A 65 17.44 0.78 5.01
CA GLY A 65 17.25 0.01 3.79
C GLY A 65 18.36 0.20 2.75
N PHE A 66 18.03 0.04 1.47
CA PHE A 66 18.99 0.07 0.37
C PHE A 66 19.39 1.50 -0.02
N GLY A 67 20.54 2.01 0.44
CA GLY A 67 21.11 3.25 -0.08
C GLY A 67 20.65 4.53 0.62
N LEU A 68 20.33 5.59 -0.15
CA LEU A 68 20.09 6.96 0.34
C LEU A 68 18.78 7.16 1.12
N GLY A 69 18.02 6.09 1.36
CA GLY A 69 16.68 6.16 1.93
C GLY A 69 15.58 6.23 0.84
N PHE A 70 14.35 6.13 1.28
CA PHE A 70 13.20 6.00 0.40
C PHE A 70 12.04 6.87 0.88
N GLY A 71 11.28 7.39 -0.05
CA GLY A 71 10.02 8.04 0.22
C GLY A 71 8.94 7.57 -0.73
N PHE A 72 7.68 7.66 -0.29
CA PHE A 72 6.55 7.26 -1.11
C PHE A 72 5.48 8.35 -1.12
N LEU A 73 4.99 8.66 -2.34
CA LEU A 73 3.92 9.62 -2.56
C LEU A 73 2.61 8.89 -2.79
N GLY A 74 1.59 9.28 -2.04
CA GLY A 74 0.24 8.76 -2.17
C GLY A 74 -0.80 9.82 -1.83
N PHE A 75 -2.08 9.46 -1.80
CA PHE A 75 -3.19 10.34 -1.44
C PHE A 75 -3.18 11.72 -2.13
N TYR A 76 -2.65 11.79 -3.37
CA TYR A 76 -2.64 13.03 -4.13
C TYR A 76 -4.03 13.31 -4.69
N ILE A 77 -4.83 14.01 -3.91
CA ILE A 77 -6.24 14.28 -4.21
C ILE A 77 -6.50 15.77 -4.03
N CYS A 78 -7.09 16.40 -5.04
CA CYS A 78 -7.63 17.75 -4.94
C CYS A 78 -9.16 17.68 -4.97
N ARG A 79 -9.81 18.47 -4.13
CA ARG A 79 -11.28 18.61 -4.13
C ARG A 79 -11.77 18.88 -5.55
N PRO A 80 -12.83 18.21 -6.04
CA PRO A 80 -13.31 18.35 -7.42
C PRO A 80 -13.62 19.78 -7.84
N ASP A 81 -14.24 20.56 -6.95
CA ASP A 81 -14.62 21.98 -7.17
C ASP A 81 -13.41 22.93 -7.26
N LEU A 82 -12.21 22.46 -6.87
CA LEU A 82 -10.99 23.26 -6.84
C LEU A 82 -9.93 22.78 -7.85
N ARG A 83 -10.23 21.74 -8.64
CA ARG A 83 -9.33 21.23 -9.68
C ARG A 83 -9.07 22.28 -10.78
N GLY A 84 -7.95 22.16 -11.50
CA GLY A 84 -7.58 23.08 -12.57
C GLY A 84 -7.05 24.44 -12.12
N ARG A 85 -6.93 24.73 -10.81
CA ARG A 85 -6.51 26.01 -10.23
C ARG A 85 -5.04 26.06 -9.80
N GLY A 86 -4.25 25.05 -10.14
CA GLY A 86 -2.83 24.95 -9.77
C GLY A 86 -2.55 24.55 -8.31
N LEU A 87 -3.58 24.34 -7.49
CA LEU A 87 -3.43 24.01 -6.05
C LEU A 87 -2.72 22.67 -5.85
N GLY A 88 -3.09 21.65 -6.60
CA GLY A 88 -2.44 20.35 -6.56
C GLY A 88 -0.94 20.45 -6.85
N LEU A 89 -0.53 21.29 -7.82
CA LEU A 89 0.88 21.46 -8.16
C LEU A 89 1.69 22.09 -7.02
N ALA A 90 1.10 23.05 -6.28
CA ALA A 90 1.76 23.64 -5.11
C ALA A 90 2.00 22.59 -4.02
N LEU A 91 0.99 21.77 -3.73
CA LEU A 91 1.10 20.68 -2.75
C LEU A 91 2.09 19.60 -3.23
N TRP A 92 2.06 19.23 -4.52
CA TRP A 92 2.99 18.30 -5.12
C TRP A 92 4.45 18.73 -4.95
N ARG A 93 4.76 20.02 -5.20
CA ARG A 93 6.10 20.59 -4.99
C ARG A 93 6.54 20.50 -3.53
N ALA A 94 5.64 20.75 -2.58
CA ALA A 94 5.92 20.60 -1.16
C ALA A 94 6.23 19.14 -0.79
N GLY A 95 5.48 18.17 -1.33
CA GLY A 95 5.75 16.75 -1.15
C GLY A 95 7.09 16.33 -1.72
N LEU A 96 7.44 16.77 -2.94
CA LEU A 96 8.74 16.48 -3.54
C LEU A 96 9.90 17.11 -2.76
N ALA A 97 9.73 18.34 -2.27
CA ALA A 97 10.74 18.99 -1.42
C ALA A 97 10.97 18.23 -0.10
N ARG A 98 9.89 17.64 0.48
CA ARG A 98 10.03 16.77 1.65
C ARG A 98 10.88 15.53 1.38
N LEU A 99 10.82 14.98 0.16
CA LEU A 99 11.56 13.78 -0.25
C LEU A 99 12.88 14.11 -0.97
N ASP A 100 13.36 15.34 -0.89
CA ASP A 100 14.62 15.73 -1.55
C ASP A 100 15.79 14.88 -1.04
N GLY A 101 16.67 14.47 -1.95
CA GLY A 101 17.79 13.57 -1.66
C GLY A 101 17.41 12.08 -1.49
N LEU A 102 16.15 11.72 -1.53
CA LEU A 102 15.68 10.33 -1.44
C LEU A 102 15.24 9.80 -2.81
N THR A 103 15.27 8.48 -2.98
CA THR A 103 14.45 7.87 -4.04
C THR A 103 12.97 8.02 -3.67
N ALA A 104 12.18 8.58 -4.55
CA ALA A 104 10.74 8.72 -4.37
C ALA A 104 9.97 7.72 -5.24
N GLY A 105 9.07 6.93 -4.63
CA GLY A 105 8.15 6.03 -5.32
C GLY A 105 6.72 6.54 -5.29
N LEU A 106 5.89 6.05 -6.20
CA LEU A 106 4.44 6.21 -6.21
C LEU A 106 3.75 5.07 -6.96
N ASP A 107 2.47 4.87 -6.65
CA ASP A 107 1.52 4.09 -7.45
C ASP A 107 0.49 5.06 -8.03
N GLY A 108 0.80 5.63 -9.18
CA GLY A 108 -0.02 6.64 -9.82
C GLY A 108 -1.16 6.04 -10.64
N VAL A 109 -2.32 6.71 -10.64
CA VAL A 109 -3.38 6.38 -11.60
C VAL A 109 -2.87 6.58 -13.02
N VAL A 110 -3.17 5.64 -13.92
CA VAL A 110 -2.61 5.60 -15.29
C VAL A 110 -2.89 6.90 -16.07
N ALA A 111 -4.06 7.50 -15.86
CA ALA A 111 -4.43 8.77 -16.50
C ALA A 111 -3.49 9.95 -16.15
N GLN A 112 -2.74 9.87 -15.03
CA GLN A 112 -1.80 10.91 -14.61
C GLN A 112 -0.33 10.55 -14.86
N GLN A 113 -0.05 9.40 -15.47
CA GLN A 113 1.32 8.89 -15.68
C GLN A 113 2.21 9.90 -16.42
N ALA A 114 1.69 10.60 -17.44
CA ALA A 114 2.45 11.62 -18.18
C ALA A 114 2.85 12.81 -17.29
N ASN A 115 1.98 13.21 -16.34
CA ASN A 115 2.28 14.29 -15.40
C ASN A 115 3.38 13.88 -14.40
N TYR A 116 3.38 12.63 -13.93
CA TYR A 116 4.46 12.11 -13.09
C TYR A 116 5.78 12.01 -13.86
N ALA A 117 5.74 11.55 -15.12
CA ALA A 117 6.92 11.50 -15.98
C ALA A 117 7.53 12.90 -16.21
N ALA A 118 6.71 13.93 -16.40
CA ALA A 118 7.16 15.32 -16.52
C ALA A 118 7.84 15.84 -15.23
N CYS A 119 7.58 15.18 -14.08
CA CYS A 119 8.25 15.47 -12.80
C CYS A 119 9.48 14.59 -12.54
N GLY A 120 9.95 13.83 -13.54
CA GLY A 120 11.15 12.99 -13.47
C GLY A 120 10.91 11.58 -12.92
N PHE A 121 9.66 11.12 -12.83
CA PHE A 121 9.35 9.74 -12.48
C PHE A 121 9.44 8.85 -13.72
N VAL A 122 10.04 7.67 -13.56
CA VAL A 122 10.18 6.65 -14.59
C VAL A 122 9.31 5.45 -14.24
N LEU A 123 8.55 4.94 -15.19
CA LEU A 123 7.74 3.74 -15.02
C LEU A 123 8.64 2.53 -14.76
N ALA A 124 8.36 1.82 -13.66
CA ALA A 124 9.00 0.55 -13.34
C ALA A 124 8.14 -0.64 -13.79
N HIS A 125 6.88 -0.66 -13.39
CA HIS A 125 5.89 -1.69 -13.75
C HIS A 125 4.47 -1.23 -13.41
N ARG A 126 3.48 -2.04 -13.77
CA ARG A 126 2.10 -1.88 -13.31
C ARG A 126 1.88 -2.67 -12.03
N ASN A 127 0.99 -2.19 -11.18
CA ASN A 127 0.34 -3.00 -10.16
C ASN A 127 -1.14 -3.15 -10.55
N ILE A 128 -1.61 -4.39 -10.60
CA ILE A 128 -2.96 -4.74 -11.04
C ILE A 128 -3.77 -5.17 -9.82
N ARG A 129 -4.89 -4.51 -9.56
CA ARG A 129 -5.86 -4.96 -8.57
C ARG A 129 -6.72 -6.03 -9.17
N TYR A 130 -6.65 -7.22 -8.60
CA TYR A 130 -7.60 -8.30 -8.83
C TYR A 130 -8.70 -8.22 -7.78
N GLY A 131 -9.95 -8.45 -8.18
CA GLY A 131 -11.11 -8.39 -7.28
C GLY A 131 -12.20 -9.37 -7.65
N GLY A 132 -13.00 -9.78 -6.67
CA GLY A 132 -14.12 -10.68 -6.85
C GLY A 132 -14.38 -11.58 -5.65
N ARG A 133 -15.27 -12.55 -5.79
CA ARG A 133 -15.47 -13.60 -4.77
C ARG A 133 -14.36 -14.63 -4.90
N ALA A 134 -13.45 -14.60 -3.94
CA ALA A 134 -12.34 -15.54 -3.92
C ALA A 134 -12.83 -16.99 -3.67
N ARG A 135 -12.30 -17.92 -4.46
CA ARG A 135 -12.48 -19.38 -4.30
C ARG A 135 -11.10 -20.05 -4.34
N PRO A 136 -10.21 -19.72 -3.38
CA PRO A 136 -8.87 -20.28 -3.42
C PRO A 136 -8.97 -21.79 -3.25
N ALA A 137 -8.29 -22.52 -4.14
CA ALA A 137 -8.03 -23.93 -3.94
C ALA A 137 -7.03 -24.05 -2.78
N GLY A 138 -7.53 -24.30 -1.56
CA GLY A 138 -6.72 -24.34 -0.35
C GLY A 138 -6.33 -25.78 -0.03
N VAL A 139 -5.03 -25.97 0.20
CA VAL A 139 -4.54 -27.08 1.01
C VAL A 139 -4.31 -26.51 2.40
N ASP A 140 -4.81 -27.20 3.40
CA ASP A 140 -4.52 -26.86 4.80
C ASP A 140 -3.02 -27.13 5.03
N ASP A 141 -2.25 -26.06 5.17
CA ASP A 141 -0.79 -26.15 5.35
C ASP A 141 -0.46 -25.87 6.82
N PRO A 142 0.05 -26.87 7.57
CA PRO A 142 0.33 -26.72 8.98
C PRO A 142 1.42 -25.67 9.31
N ARG A 143 2.19 -25.23 8.30
CA ARG A 143 3.16 -24.15 8.43
C ARG A 143 2.49 -22.78 8.49
N VAL A 144 1.23 -22.65 8.03
CA VAL A 144 0.48 -21.41 8.02
C VAL A 144 -0.36 -21.28 9.29
N VAL A 145 0.00 -20.33 10.13
CA VAL A 145 -0.63 -20.15 11.43
C VAL A 145 -1.10 -18.71 11.67
N ALA A 146 -2.05 -18.55 12.58
CA ALA A 146 -2.35 -17.24 13.16
C ALA A 146 -1.21 -16.89 14.15
N PRO A 147 -0.55 -15.72 13.99
CA PRO A 147 0.62 -15.41 14.80
C PRO A 147 0.24 -14.99 16.21
N GLY A 148 0.92 -15.55 17.22
CA GLY A 148 1.03 -14.99 18.55
C GLY A 148 2.08 -13.86 18.60
N PRO A 149 2.24 -13.19 19.78
CA PRO A 149 3.13 -12.03 19.92
C PRO A 149 4.58 -12.28 19.47
N GLU A 150 5.13 -13.45 19.75
CA GLU A 150 6.50 -13.82 19.34
C GLU A 150 6.67 -13.89 17.81
N LEU A 151 5.70 -14.48 17.11
CA LEU A 151 5.73 -14.57 15.65
C LEU A 151 5.50 -13.19 15.01
N LEU A 152 4.62 -12.36 15.58
CA LEU A 152 4.43 -10.98 15.12
C LEU A 152 5.73 -10.18 15.21
N ALA A 153 6.53 -10.34 16.28
CA ALA A 153 7.83 -9.69 16.39
C ALA A 153 8.82 -10.14 15.30
N ARG A 154 8.69 -11.38 14.78
CA ARG A 154 9.55 -11.91 13.70
C ARG A 154 9.10 -11.50 12.30
N VAL A 155 7.86 -11.01 12.12
CA VAL A 155 7.37 -10.53 10.82
C VAL A 155 8.21 -9.39 10.28
N ALA A 156 8.76 -8.53 11.15
CA ALA A 156 9.52 -7.35 10.72
C ALA A 156 10.71 -7.69 9.81
N ALA A 157 11.44 -8.77 10.09
CA ALA A 157 12.56 -9.19 9.23
C ALA A 157 12.07 -9.74 7.88
N CYS A 158 10.97 -10.49 7.86
CA CYS A 158 10.34 -10.95 6.64
C CYS A 158 9.79 -9.77 5.82
N ASP A 159 9.17 -8.80 6.46
CA ASP A 159 8.65 -7.59 5.81
C ASP A 159 9.76 -6.78 5.16
N GLU A 160 10.84 -6.49 5.89
CA GLU A 160 11.98 -5.74 5.38
C GLU A 160 12.63 -6.43 4.18
N ALA A 161 12.77 -7.76 4.22
CA ALA A 161 13.33 -8.54 3.11
C ALA A 161 12.50 -8.44 1.81
N HIS A 162 11.20 -8.11 1.88
CA HIS A 162 10.32 -7.99 0.72
C HIS A 162 10.01 -6.53 0.36
N PHE A 163 9.74 -5.69 1.37
CA PHE A 163 9.46 -4.26 1.18
C PHE A 163 10.72 -3.43 0.92
N GLY A 164 11.88 -3.87 1.46
CA GLY A 164 13.17 -3.25 1.25
C GLY A 164 13.58 -2.20 2.28
N PHE A 165 12.66 -1.77 3.16
CA PHE A 165 12.91 -0.74 4.17
C PHE A 165 12.21 -1.09 5.49
N PRO A 166 12.86 -0.87 6.66
CA PRO A 166 12.23 -1.15 7.94
C PRO A 166 11.08 -0.18 8.22
N ARG A 167 9.95 -0.72 8.71
CA ARG A 167 8.75 0.06 9.04
C ARG A 167 8.06 -0.46 10.32
N PRO A 168 8.78 -0.53 11.44
CA PRO A 168 8.26 -1.15 12.65
C PRO A 168 7.04 -0.44 13.25
N ALA A 169 6.98 0.89 13.21
CA ALA A 169 5.85 1.66 13.69
C ALA A 169 4.56 1.41 12.88
N PHE A 170 4.70 1.26 11.55
CA PHE A 170 3.63 0.84 10.67
C PHE A 170 3.16 -0.58 11.03
N LEU A 171 4.07 -1.54 11.08
CA LEU A 171 3.76 -2.95 11.37
C LEU A 171 3.09 -3.15 12.73
N ALA A 172 3.46 -2.38 13.75
CA ALA A 172 2.82 -2.41 15.07
C ALA A 172 1.31 -2.13 15.03
N ARG A 173 0.82 -1.47 13.99
CA ARG A 173 -0.61 -1.22 13.75
C ARG A 173 -1.20 -2.15 12.69
N TRP A 174 -0.44 -2.36 11.61
CA TRP A 174 -0.89 -3.12 10.44
C TRP A 174 -1.14 -4.59 10.71
N LEU A 175 -0.37 -5.18 11.63
CA LEU A 175 -0.51 -6.57 12.04
C LEU A 175 -1.65 -6.82 13.04
N HIS A 176 -2.44 -5.80 13.35
CA HIS A 176 -3.64 -5.88 14.20
C HIS A 176 -4.87 -5.30 13.49
N PRO A 177 -5.26 -5.83 12.29
CA PRO A 177 -6.35 -5.27 11.51
C PRO A 177 -7.70 -5.54 12.17
N PRO A 178 -8.47 -4.50 12.57
CA PRO A 178 -9.79 -4.70 13.15
C PRO A 178 -10.72 -5.43 12.18
N GLY A 179 -11.33 -6.52 12.62
CA GLY A 179 -12.20 -7.36 11.81
C GLY A 179 -11.51 -8.08 10.65
N GLY A 180 -10.18 -8.05 10.60
CA GLY A 180 -9.37 -8.72 9.60
C GLY A 180 -8.64 -9.95 10.13
N ALA A 181 -7.63 -10.40 9.40
CA ALA A 181 -6.81 -11.56 9.77
C ALA A 181 -5.35 -11.36 9.36
N VAL A 182 -4.44 -11.92 10.17
CA VAL A 182 -3.02 -12.06 9.83
C VAL A 182 -2.70 -13.56 9.78
N ARG A 183 -1.92 -13.96 8.78
CA ARG A 183 -1.35 -15.32 8.70
C ARG A 183 0.14 -15.20 8.43
N VAL A 184 0.90 -16.05 9.09
CA VAL A 184 2.34 -16.20 8.87
C VAL A 184 2.64 -17.63 8.45
N LEU A 185 3.60 -17.79 7.56
CA LEU A 185 4.17 -19.08 7.21
C LEU A 185 5.48 -19.25 7.95
N VAL A 186 5.59 -20.35 8.71
CA VAL A 186 6.75 -20.62 9.56
C VAL A 186 7.48 -21.85 9.03
N GLU A 187 8.75 -21.69 8.77
CA GLU A 187 9.63 -22.78 8.36
C GLU A 187 10.93 -22.75 9.19
N ASN A 188 11.27 -23.88 9.79
CA ASN A 188 12.44 -23.99 10.69
C ASN A 188 12.51 -22.91 11.76
N GLY A 189 11.34 -22.53 12.31
CA GLY A 189 11.21 -21.48 13.32
C GLY A 189 11.32 -20.04 12.80
N ALA A 190 11.53 -19.80 11.51
CA ALA A 190 11.57 -18.49 10.90
C ALA A 190 10.24 -18.16 10.20
N VAL A 191 9.83 -16.90 10.20
CA VAL A 191 8.73 -16.41 9.35
C VAL A 191 9.29 -16.19 7.95
N THR A 192 8.86 -17.02 6.99
CA THR A 192 9.31 -16.98 5.58
C THR A 192 8.28 -16.37 4.64
N GLY A 193 7.07 -16.13 5.13
CA GLY A 193 6.01 -15.45 4.41
C GLY A 193 4.92 -14.95 5.35
N TYR A 194 4.17 -13.96 4.94
CA TYR A 194 3.01 -13.51 5.69
C TYR A 194 2.03 -12.74 4.80
N GLY A 195 0.80 -12.62 5.28
CA GLY A 195 -0.20 -11.78 4.67
C GLY A 195 -1.17 -11.21 5.68
N VAL A 196 -1.81 -10.10 5.29
CA VAL A 196 -2.78 -9.37 6.10
C VAL A 196 -4.04 -9.15 5.29
N ALA A 197 -5.17 -9.72 5.74
CA ALA A 197 -6.49 -9.41 5.21
C ALA A 197 -7.12 -8.29 6.04
N ARG A 198 -7.49 -7.19 5.39
CA ARG A 198 -8.04 -5.98 6.01
C ARG A 198 -9.44 -5.71 5.51
N ARG A 199 -10.33 -5.31 6.41
CA ARG A 199 -11.66 -4.84 6.04
C ARG A 199 -11.57 -3.49 5.33
N CYS A 200 -12.17 -3.40 4.14
CA CYS A 200 -12.27 -2.19 3.34
C CYS A 200 -13.70 -1.64 3.32
N ARG A 201 -13.94 -0.54 2.60
CA ARG A 201 -15.28 -0.03 2.32
C ARG A 201 -16.12 -1.08 1.60
N GLU A 202 -15.54 -1.70 0.60
CA GLU A 202 -16.10 -2.87 -0.08
C GLU A 202 -15.23 -4.08 0.21
N GLY A 203 -15.79 -5.09 0.85
CA GLY A 203 -15.14 -6.38 1.10
C GLY A 203 -13.84 -6.28 1.88
N PHE A 204 -12.89 -7.09 1.46
CA PHE A 204 -11.58 -7.21 2.11
C PHE A 204 -10.44 -7.07 1.09
N LYS A 205 -9.30 -6.56 1.55
CA LYS A 205 -8.08 -6.50 0.75
C LYS A 205 -6.96 -7.25 1.44
N ILE A 206 -6.30 -8.13 0.71
CA ILE A 206 -5.06 -8.74 1.17
C ILE A 206 -3.89 -7.86 0.74
N GLY A 207 -3.13 -7.40 1.72
CA GLY A 207 -1.92 -6.60 1.52
C GLY A 207 -1.17 -6.42 2.84
N PRO A 208 0.12 -6.85 2.85
CA PRO A 208 0.81 -7.57 1.79
C PRO A 208 0.43 -9.06 1.71
N LEU A 209 0.89 -9.71 0.63
CA LEU A 209 1.01 -11.16 0.51
C LEU A 209 2.44 -11.47 0.07
N PHE A 210 3.32 -11.73 1.02
CA PHE A 210 4.73 -12.02 0.80
C PHE A 210 5.02 -13.50 1.06
N ALA A 211 5.73 -14.14 0.14
CA ALA A 211 6.02 -15.56 0.25
C ALA A 211 7.29 -15.93 -0.53
N ALA A 212 8.01 -16.95 -0.07
CA ALA A 212 9.22 -17.40 -0.71
C ALA A 212 8.96 -18.13 -2.05
N ALA A 213 7.81 -18.81 -2.17
CA ALA A 213 7.43 -19.60 -3.34
C ALA A 213 5.93 -19.51 -3.64
N PRO A 214 5.48 -19.83 -4.88
CA PRO A 214 4.06 -19.80 -5.26
C PRO A 214 3.16 -20.69 -4.40
N GLY A 215 3.65 -21.88 -4.00
CA GLY A 215 2.93 -22.79 -3.10
C GLY A 215 2.66 -22.17 -1.73
N ASP A 216 3.63 -21.45 -1.19
CA ASP A 216 3.51 -20.76 0.10
C ASP A 216 2.50 -19.59 0.01
N ALA A 217 2.53 -18.85 -1.09
CA ALA A 217 1.55 -17.79 -1.35
C ALA A 217 0.12 -18.34 -1.48
N ARG A 218 -0.04 -19.49 -2.14
CA ARG A 218 -1.33 -20.18 -2.27
C ARG A 218 -1.86 -20.60 -0.90
N ALA A 219 -1.03 -21.17 -0.04
CA ALA A 219 -1.39 -21.57 1.31
C ALA A 219 -1.80 -20.36 2.17
N LEU A 220 -1.03 -19.26 2.11
CA LEU A 220 -1.37 -18.02 2.82
C LEU A 220 -2.67 -17.39 2.31
N LEU A 221 -2.89 -17.34 0.99
CA LEU A 221 -4.12 -16.83 0.40
C LEU A 221 -5.33 -17.65 0.85
N ALA A 222 -5.22 -18.98 0.82
CA ALA A 222 -6.29 -19.89 1.25
C ALA A 222 -6.64 -19.70 2.74
N ALA A 223 -5.65 -19.46 3.59
CA ALA A 223 -5.85 -19.22 5.01
C ALA A 223 -6.37 -17.81 5.35
N LEU A 224 -6.19 -16.83 4.44
CA LEU A 224 -6.66 -15.44 4.62
C LEU A 224 -8.04 -15.18 4.01
N ALA A 225 -8.37 -15.84 2.89
CA ALA A 225 -9.61 -15.63 2.16
C ALA A 225 -10.90 -15.83 3.00
N PRO A 226 -10.95 -16.75 3.99
CA PRO A 226 -12.10 -16.88 4.88
C PRO A 226 -12.48 -15.62 5.65
N ALA A 227 -11.55 -14.67 5.85
CA ALA A 227 -11.86 -13.39 6.48
C ALA A 227 -12.90 -12.59 5.71
N ALA A 228 -12.95 -12.73 4.38
CA ALA A 228 -13.92 -12.06 3.51
C ALA A 228 -15.30 -12.73 3.51
N GLY A 229 -15.41 -13.99 3.96
CA GLY A 229 -16.67 -14.74 3.91
C GLY A 229 -17.26 -14.78 2.49
N THR A 230 -18.43 -14.16 2.31
CA THR A 230 -19.10 -14.06 1.00
C THR A 230 -18.86 -12.74 0.27
N GLU A 231 -18.13 -11.81 0.88
CA GLU A 231 -17.80 -10.50 0.32
C GLU A 231 -16.69 -10.60 -0.73
N SER A 232 -16.48 -9.50 -1.47
CA SER A 232 -15.39 -9.40 -2.41
C SER A 232 -14.04 -9.39 -1.70
N LEU A 233 -13.07 -10.07 -2.28
CA LEU A 233 -11.67 -10.03 -1.89
C LEU A 233 -10.86 -9.31 -2.97
N TYR A 234 -9.93 -8.47 -2.56
CA TYR A 234 -9.04 -7.74 -3.45
C TYR A 234 -7.58 -8.09 -3.15
N LEU A 235 -6.77 -8.16 -4.22
CA LEU A 235 -5.34 -8.41 -4.17
C LEU A 235 -4.65 -7.49 -5.19
N ASP A 236 -3.69 -6.68 -4.74
CA ASP A 236 -2.95 -5.75 -5.59
C ASP A 236 -1.61 -6.39 -5.99
N VAL A 237 -1.51 -6.84 -7.24
CA VAL A 237 -0.45 -7.73 -7.75
C VAL A 237 0.54 -6.96 -8.62
N PRO A 238 1.87 -7.08 -8.37
CA PRO A 238 2.86 -6.57 -9.32
C PRO A 238 2.78 -7.33 -10.67
N GLU A 239 2.56 -6.61 -11.76
CA GLU A 239 2.44 -7.19 -13.10
C GLU A 239 3.62 -8.11 -13.51
N PRO A 240 4.90 -7.81 -13.17
CA PRO A 240 6.01 -8.67 -13.51
C PRO A 240 6.01 -10.04 -12.82
N ASN A 241 5.24 -10.22 -11.72
CA ASN A 241 5.12 -11.51 -11.06
C ASN A 241 4.00 -12.34 -11.72
N ALA A 242 4.37 -13.15 -12.71
CA ALA A 242 3.43 -14.00 -13.44
C ALA A 242 2.73 -15.03 -12.52
N GLU A 243 3.44 -15.57 -11.52
CA GLU A 243 2.89 -16.53 -10.56
C GLU A 243 1.84 -15.87 -9.65
N ALA A 244 2.03 -14.61 -9.29
CA ALA A 244 1.05 -13.88 -8.50
C ALA A 244 -0.22 -13.57 -9.28
N ARG A 245 -0.10 -13.27 -10.59
CA ARG A 245 -1.25 -13.09 -11.48
C ARG A 245 -2.02 -14.41 -11.64
N ALA A 246 -1.31 -15.49 -11.91
CA ALA A 246 -1.92 -16.83 -12.01
C ALA A 246 -2.62 -17.23 -10.71
N LEU A 247 -2.01 -16.96 -9.54
CA LEU A 247 -2.60 -17.21 -8.23
C LEU A 247 -3.94 -16.45 -8.05
N ALA A 248 -3.98 -15.17 -8.44
CA ALA A 248 -5.20 -14.37 -8.34
C ALA A 248 -6.30 -14.92 -9.25
N GLU A 249 -5.97 -15.29 -10.49
CA GLU A 249 -6.89 -15.86 -11.48
C GLU A 249 -7.39 -17.25 -11.06
N GLU A 250 -6.51 -18.13 -10.57
CA GLU A 250 -6.86 -19.44 -9.98
C GLU A 250 -7.82 -19.30 -8.79
N ALA A 251 -7.67 -18.23 -8.00
CA ALA A 251 -8.58 -17.92 -6.90
C ALA A 251 -9.93 -17.35 -7.38
N GLY A 252 -10.16 -17.20 -8.68
CA GLY A 252 -11.41 -16.68 -9.26
C GLY A 252 -11.51 -15.15 -9.22
N LEU A 253 -10.41 -14.44 -9.01
CA LEU A 253 -10.36 -12.98 -9.06
C LEU A 253 -10.09 -12.50 -10.49
N ALA A 254 -10.58 -11.32 -10.84
CA ALA A 254 -10.38 -10.70 -12.13
C ALA A 254 -9.78 -9.28 -11.98
N PRO A 255 -9.04 -8.78 -12.98
CA PRO A 255 -8.54 -7.41 -12.97
C PRO A 255 -9.68 -6.39 -12.91
N VAL A 256 -9.61 -5.44 -11.96
CA VAL A 256 -10.63 -4.40 -11.75
C VAL A 256 -10.07 -2.98 -11.73
N PHE A 257 -8.77 -2.82 -11.49
CA PHE A 257 -8.10 -1.53 -11.43
C PHE A 257 -6.60 -1.71 -11.63
N GLU A 258 -5.89 -0.66 -12.09
CA GLU A 258 -4.44 -0.69 -12.20
C GLU A 258 -3.80 0.65 -11.83
N THR A 259 -2.55 0.60 -11.40
CA THR A 259 -1.69 1.74 -11.15
C THR A 259 -0.35 1.59 -11.87
N ALA A 260 0.34 2.71 -12.06
CA ALA A 260 1.71 2.74 -12.54
C ALA A 260 2.66 2.92 -11.34
N ARG A 261 3.45 1.89 -11.00
CA ARG A 261 4.57 2.01 -10.07
C ARG A 261 5.68 2.78 -10.77
N MET A 262 5.98 3.95 -10.27
CA MET A 262 7.02 4.83 -10.82
C MET A 262 8.00 5.27 -9.75
N TYR A 263 9.23 5.54 -10.17
CA TYR A 263 10.28 6.02 -9.27
C TYR A 263 10.98 7.26 -9.84
N ARG A 264 11.31 8.20 -8.95
CA ARG A 264 12.24 9.30 -9.20
C ARG A 264 13.50 9.01 -8.41
N GLY A 265 14.65 8.85 -9.09
CA GLY A 265 15.88 8.29 -8.54
C GLY A 265 16.02 6.79 -8.82
N PRO A 266 17.06 6.13 -8.30
CA PRO A 266 17.29 4.70 -8.51
C PRO A 266 16.17 3.84 -7.94
N ALA A 267 15.51 3.03 -8.79
CA ALA A 267 14.46 2.12 -8.33
C ALA A 267 15.02 1.09 -7.33
N PRO A 268 14.32 0.83 -6.20
CA PRO A 268 14.72 -0.22 -5.26
C PRO A 268 14.72 -1.60 -5.95
N ARG A 269 15.71 -2.43 -5.63
CA ARG A 269 15.79 -3.81 -6.12
C ARG A 269 14.94 -4.74 -5.25
N LEU A 270 13.63 -4.70 -5.43
CA LEU A 270 12.70 -5.54 -4.69
C LEU A 270 12.63 -6.96 -5.27
N PRO A 271 12.43 -7.99 -4.44
CA PRO A 271 12.26 -9.38 -4.88
C PRO A 271 10.85 -9.61 -5.45
N LEU A 272 10.51 -9.01 -6.59
CA LEU A 272 9.16 -9.03 -7.16
C LEU A 272 8.57 -10.43 -7.30
N ALA A 273 9.39 -11.45 -7.57
CA ALA A 273 8.95 -12.85 -7.65
C ALA A 273 8.42 -13.41 -6.31
N ARG A 274 8.69 -12.73 -5.18
CA ARG A 274 8.23 -13.09 -3.83
C ARG A 274 7.11 -12.18 -3.31
N ILE A 275 6.72 -11.18 -4.09
CA ILE A 275 5.64 -10.25 -3.78
C ILE A 275 4.41 -10.68 -4.56
N PHE A 276 3.52 -11.43 -3.91
CA PHE A 276 2.26 -11.89 -4.49
C PHE A 276 1.12 -10.88 -4.30
N GLY A 277 1.28 -9.96 -3.38
CA GLY A 277 0.43 -8.80 -3.17
C GLY A 277 1.24 -7.70 -2.51
N ILE A 278 1.17 -6.47 -3.02
CA ILE A 278 1.80 -5.32 -2.38
C ILE A 278 1.02 -4.91 -1.12
N THR A 279 1.65 -4.11 -0.28
CA THR A 279 0.99 -3.68 0.98
C THR A 279 -0.18 -2.77 0.72
N SER A 280 0.04 -1.71 -0.03
CA SER A 280 -1.01 -0.77 -0.45
C SER A 280 -0.51 0.12 -1.59
N PHE A 281 -1.43 0.71 -2.36
CA PHE A 281 -1.09 1.71 -3.38
C PHE A 281 -0.66 3.05 -2.78
N GLU A 282 -1.00 3.29 -1.53
CA GLU A 282 -0.83 4.59 -0.89
C GLU A 282 0.55 4.76 -0.23
N LEU A 283 1.16 3.65 0.23
CA LEU A 283 2.45 3.66 0.94
C LEU A 283 3.49 2.71 0.35
N GLY A 284 3.16 1.96 -0.71
CA GLY A 284 4.04 1.04 -1.40
C GLY A 284 4.00 -0.41 -0.95
#